data_04f1b2980a47eb74ebb7520ffa7ed89c
#
_entry.id   04f1b2980a47eb74ebb7520ffa7ed89c
#
_cell.length_a   1.000
_cell.length_b   1.000
_cell.length_c   1.000
_cell.angle_alpha   90.00
_cell.angle_beta   90.00
_cell.angle_gamma   90.00
#
_symmetry.space_group_name_H-M   'P 1'
#
loop_
_entity.id
_entity.type
_entity.pdbx_description
1 polymer ?
#
loop_
_entity_poly.entity_id
_entity_poly.type
_entity_poly.pdbx_seq_one_letter_code
_entity_poly.pdbx_strand_id
1 'polypeptide(L)'
;MTDKVVIRKLPTGVPGLDEILGGGVPEFSFNLICGTPGSGKTTLAQQILFSLCGPDCHAIYFTVVGEPPIKMLRYQQQFTFFDQDRVGESIRFVNLSQELVDGNLDKILERIVQEVEATSPGV
;
A
#
# COMPACT_ATOMS: atom_id res chain seq x y z
N MET A 1 5.99 21.81 -31.58
CA MET A 1 5.04 21.63 -30.43
C MET A 1 5.57 20.55 -29.52
N THR A 2 5.84 20.88 -28.27
CA THR A 2 6.29 19.88 -27.30
C THR A 2 5.12 19.14 -26.76
N ASP A 3 5.15 17.80 -26.81
CA ASP A 3 4.14 16.98 -26.20
C ASP A 3 4.19 17.16 -24.67
N LYS A 4 3.04 17.40 -24.07
CA LYS A 4 2.95 17.50 -22.62
C LYS A 4 2.96 16.11 -22.02
N VAL A 5 3.74 15.93 -20.96
CA VAL A 5 3.69 14.71 -20.15
C VAL A 5 2.34 14.65 -19.46
N VAL A 6 1.67 13.53 -19.63
CA VAL A 6 0.40 13.25 -18.93
C VAL A 6 0.69 12.27 -17.81
N ILE A 7 0.43 12.71 -16.58
CA ILE A 7 0.52 11.85 -15.39
C ILE A 7 -0.83 11.15 -15.22
N ARG A 8 -0.79 9.83 -15.22
CA ARG A 8 -2.01 9.04 -15.00
C ARG A 8 -2.47 9.14 -13.55
N LYS A 9 -3.77 9.04 -13.37
CA LYS A 9 -4.38 8.91 -12.05
C LYS A 9 -4.68 7.42 -11.79
N LEU A 10 -4.33 6.97 -10.59
CA LEU A 10 -4.61 5.62 -10.13
C LEU A 10 -5.92 5.67 -9.34
N PRO A 11 -6.99 5.02 -9.80
CA PRO A 11 -8.26 5.06 -9.08
C PRO A 11 -8.14 4.34 -7.74
N THR A 12 -8.68 4.97 -6.69
CA THR A 12 -8.60 4.41 -5.33
C THR A 12 -9.58 3.27 -5.09
N GLY A 13 -10.65 3.19 -5.90
CA GLY A 13 -11.74 2.25 -5.68
C GLY A 13 -12.62 2.59 -4.47
N VAL A 14 -12.40 3.73 -3.85
CA VAL A 14 -13.21 4.20 -2.72
C VAL A 14 -14.31 5.11 -3.26
N PRO A 15 -15.60 4.77 -3.04
CA PRO A 15 -16.72 5.56 -3.57
C PRO A 15 -16.62 7.03 -3.14
N GLY A 16 -16.70 7.93 -4.12
CA GLY A 16 -16.66 9.38 -3.93
C GLY A 16 -15.25 9.98 -3.78
N LEU A 17 -14.25 9.19 -3.46
CA LEU A 17 -12.89 9.72 -3.25
C LEU A 17 -12.22 10.11 -4.57
N ASP A 18 -12.37 9.33 -5.61
CA ASP A 18 -11.75 9.61 -6.91
C ASP A 18 -12.29 10.91 -7.54
N GLU A 19 -13.54 11.24 -7.31
CA GLU A 19 -14.12 12.51 -7.73
C GLU A 19 -13.44 13.69 -7.05
N ILE A 20 -13.20 13.58 -5.74
CA ILE A 20 -12.51 14.61 -4.95
C ILE A 20 -11.07 14.78 -5.42
N LEU A 21 -10.40 13.66 -5.76
CA LEU A 21 -9.01 13.64 -6.20
C LEU A 21 -8.83 13.93 -7.70
N GLY A 22 -9.90 14.15 -8.44
CA GLY A 22 -9.82 14.37 -9.88
C GLY A 22 -9.46 13.14 -10.68
N GLY A 23 -9.88 11.95 -10.23
CA GLY A 23 -9.67 10.67 -10.92
C GLY A 23 -8.87 9.64 -10.14
N GLY A 24 -8.27 10.04 -9.02
CA GLY A 24 -7.50 9.15 -8.17
C GLY A 24 -6.17 9.75 -7.73
N VAL A 25 -5.27 8.90 -7.30
CA VAL A 25 -3.92 9.27 -6.85
C VAL A 25 -2.99 9.37 -8.06
N PRO A 26 -2.17 10.44 -8.20
CA PRO A 26 -1.22 10.52 -9.30
C PRO A 26 -0.20 9.37 -9.25
N GLU A 27 0.10 8.78 -10.39
CA GLU A 27 1.19 7.80 -10.46
C GLU A 27 2.53 8.45 -10.10
N PHE A 28 3.47 7.67 -9.59
CA PHE A 28 4.80 8.12 -9.16
C PHE A 28 4.77 9.22 -8.10
N SER A 29 3.71 9.29 -7.31
CA SER A 29 3.57 10.28 -6.26
C SER A 29 3.80 9.67 -4.87
N PHE A 30 4.22 10.52 -3.94
CA PHE A 30 4.25 10.21 -2.52
C PHE A 30 2.98 10.78 -1.88
N ASN A 31 2.26 9.96 -1.12
CA ASN A 31 1.01 10.35 -0.49
C ASN A 31 1.05 10.04 1.00
N LEU A 32 0.52 10.94 1.81
CA LEU A 32 0.46 10.79 3.25
C LEU A 32 -1.01 10.74 3.70
N ILE A 33 -1.37 9.66 4.39
CA ILE A 33 -2.70 9.49 4.98
C ILE A 33 -2.57 9.74 6.49
N CYS A 34 -3.18 10.80 6.98
CA CYS A 34 -3.10 11.22 8.38
C CYS A 34 -4.46 11.16 9.05
N GLY A 35 -4.45 10.84 10.34
CA GLY A 35 -5.67 10.83 11.16
C GLY A 35 -5.38 10.33 12.57
N THR A 36 -6.36 10.51 13.46
CA THR A 36 -6.29 9.98 14.82
C THR A 36 -6.36 8.45 14.83
N PRO A 37 -5.91 7.78 15.90
CA PRO A 37 -6.10 6.34 16.04
C PRO A 37 -7.58 5.95 15.87
N GLY A 38 -7.83 4.88 15.11
CA GLY A 38 -9.21 4.41 14.85
C GLY A 38 -9.97 5.18 13.78
N SER A 39 -9.32 6.09 13.04
CA SER A 39 -9.98 6.88 11.99
C SER A 39 -10.14 6.14 10.65
N GLY A 40 -9.59 4.93 10.52
CA GLY A 40 -9.70 4.12 9.31
C GLY A 40 -8.56 4.26 8.31
N LYS A 41 -7.41 4.81 8.72
CA LYS A 41 -6.24 4.98 7.83
C LYS A 41 -5.77 3.68 7.19
N THR A 42 -5.60 2.65 8.02
CA THR A 42 -5.16 1.33 7.56
C THR A 42 -6.19 0.71 6.63
N THR A 43 -7.47 0.78 6.98
CA THR A 43 -8.57 0.28 6.16
C THR A 43 -8.61 0.97 4.81
N LEU A 44 -8.45 2.29 4.77
CA LEU A 44 -8.39 3.06 3.54
C LEU A 44 -7.21 2.62 2.65
N ALA A 45 -6.01 2.53 3.23
CA ALA A 45 -4.83 2.09 2.50
C ALA A 45 -5.01 0.68 1.93
N GLN A 46 -5.54 -0.24 2.71
CA GLN A 46 -5.83 -1.61 2.28
C GLN A 46 -6.84 -1.63 1.13
N GLN A 47 -7.91 -0.88 1.23
CA GLN A 47 -8.93 -0.81 0.18
C GLN A 47 -8.34 -0.30 -1.13
N ILE A 48 -7.50 0.71 -1.08
CA ILE A 48 -6.80 1.23 -2.26
C ILE A 48 -5.91 0.15 -2.88
N LEU A 49 -5.13 -0.56 -2.08
CA LEU A 49 -4.25 -1.62 -2.58
C LEU A 49 -5.03 -2.74 -3.25
N PHE A 50 -6.08 -3.24 -2.61
CA PHE A 50 -6.91 -4.29 -3.20
C PHE A 50 -7.64 -3.85 -4.48
N SER A 51 -7.93 -2.56 -4.60
CA SER A 51 -8.50 -2.00 -5.82
C SER A 51 -7.49 -1.91 -6.96
N LEU A 52 -6.25 -1.52 -6.67
CA LEU A 52 -5.21 -1.30 -7.69
C LEU A 52 -4.49 -2.57 -8.10
N CYS A 53 -4.36 -3.54 -7.19
CA CYS A 53 -3.46 -4.67 -7.38
C CYS A 53 -4.16 -5.88 -7.97
N GLY A 54 -3.49 -6.52 -8.90
CA GLY A 54 -3.92 -7.70 -9.61
C GLY A 54 -2.74 -8.32 -10.35
N PRO A 55 -2.98 -9.15 -11.38
CA PRO A 55 -1.89 -9.81 -12.12
C PRO A 55 -0.88 -8.83 -12.74
N ASP A 56 -1.32 -7.65 -13.13
CA ASP A 56 -0.50 -6.66 -13.84
C ASP A 56 0.09 -5.58 -12.93
N CYS A 57 -0.32 -5.51 -11.67
CA CYS A 57 0.15 -4.51 -10.73
C CYS A 57 0.35 -5.15 -9.36
N HIS A 58 1.58 -5.17 -8.89
CA HIS A 58 1.93 -5.70 -7.59
C HIS A 58 2.13 -4.57 -6.58
N ALA A 59 1.84 -4.83 -5.31
CA ALA A 59 2.07 -3.91 -4.22
C ALA A 59 2.87 -4.56 -3.10
N ILE A 60 3.59 -3.72 -2.37
CA ILE A 60 4.19 -4.12 -1.10
C ILE A 60 3.61 -3.24 0.00
N TYR A 61 3.21 -3.87 1.08
CA TYR A 61 2.74 -3.19 2.29
C TYR A 61 3.71 -3.45 3.43
N PHE A 62 4.41 -2.41 3.87
CA PHE A 62 5.34 -2.51 5.00
C PHE A 62 4.66 -2.09 6.30
N THR A 63 4.85 -2.89 7.35
CA THR A 63 4.46 -2.54 8.71
C THR A 63 5.72 -2.34 9.55
N VAL A 64 5.81 -1.22 10.25
CA VAL A 64 6.99 -0.86 11.04
C VAL A 64 6.73 -1.00 12.54
N VAL A 65 5.62 -0.43 13.01
CA VAL A 65 5.20 -0.48 14.41
C VAL A 65 3.75 -0.87 14.47
N GLY A 66 3.39 -1.73 15.40
CA GLY A 66 2.00 -2.07 15.65
C GLY A 66 1.72 -3.56 15.59
N GLU A 67 0.50 -3.89 15.23
CA GLU A 67 0.03 -5.27 15.23
C GLU A 67 0.74 -6.12 14.17
N PRO A 68 0.98 -7.41 14.47
CA PRO A 68 1.48 -8.36 13.48
C PRO A 68 0.59 -8.38 12.23
N PRO A 69 1.17 -8.55 11.04
CA PRO A 69 0.40 -8.61 9.79
C PRO A 69 -0.77 -9.60 9.82
N ILE A 70 -0.61 -10.70 10.49
CA ILE A 70 -1.66 -11.72 10.66
C ILE A 70 -2.92 -11.16 11.32
N LYS A 71 -2.78 -10.37 12.39
CA LYS A 71 -3.93 -9.74 13.05
C LYS A 71 -4.61 -8.71 12.18
N MET A 72 -3.81 -7.90 11.50
CA MET A 72 -4.31 -6.90 10.58
C MET A 72 -5.10 -7.55 9.45
N LEU A 73 -4.54 -8.57 8.80
CA LEU A 73 -5.21 -9.30 7.72
C LEU A 73 -6.49 -9.95 8.19
N ARG A 74 -6.49 -10.54 9.39
CA ARG A 74 -7.68 -11.15 9.97
C ARG A 74 -8.80 -10.13 10.18
N TYR A 75 -8.47 -8.92 10.63
CA TYR A 75 -9.44 -7.85 10.77
C TYR A 75 -9.99 -7.40 9.41
N GLN A 76 -9.12 -7.26 8.41
CA GLN A 76 -9.50 -6.79 7.08
C GLN A 76 -10.38 -7.80 6.32
N GLN A 77 -10.33 -9.08 6.65
CA GLN A 77 -11.14 -10.12 5.99
C GLN A 77 -12.66 -9.87 6.10
N GLN A 78 -13.10 -9.08 7.06
CA GLN A 78 -14.53 -8.74 7.20
C GLN A 78 -15.04 -7.78 6.13
N PHE A 79 -14.15 -7.11 5.41
CA PHE A 79 -14.52 -6.13 4.39
C PHE A 79 -14.68 -6.77 3.02
N THR A 80 -15.61 -6.22 2.22
CA THR A 80 -15.92 -6.75 0.89
C THR A 80 -14.79 -6.59 -0.12
N PHE A 81 -13.89 -5.61 0.08
CA PHE A 81 -12.75 -5.42 -0.82
C PHE A 81 -11.66 -6.46 -0.65
N PHE A 82 -11.64 -7.17 0.48
CA PHE A 82 -10.57 -8.12 0.80
C PHE A 82 -10.66 -9.37 -0.08
N ASP A 83 -9.54 -9.73 -0.67
CA ASP A 83 -9.38 -10.93 -1.49
C ASP A 83 -8.17 -11.73 -1.02
N GLN A 84 -8.41 -12.85 -0.35
CA GLN A 84 -7.38 -13.71 0.21
C GLN A 84 -6.41 -14.22 -0.87
N ASP A 85 -6.88 -14.44 -2.09
CA ASP A 85 -6.07 -14.99 -3.16
C ASP A 85 -4.97 -14.02 -3.63
N ARG A 86 -5.14 -12.73 -3.36
CA ARG A 86 -4.14 -11.71 -3.70
C ARG A 86 -3.04 -11.56 -2.65
N VAL A 87 -3.29 -12.06 -1.44
CA VAL A 87 -2.31 -11.98 -0.35
C VAL A 87 -1.14 -12.92 -0.63
N GLY A 88 0.07 -12.37 -0.64
CA GLY A 88 1.28 -13.13 -0.96
C GLY A 88 1.61 -13.20 -2.45
N GLU A 89 0.65 -12.91 -3.33
CA GLU A 89 0.88 -12.85 -4.77
C GLU A 89 0.93 -11.41 -5.27
N SER A 90 -0.22 -10.79 -5.48
CA SER A 90 -0.29 -9.41 -5.96
C SER A 90 0.02 -8.39 -4.87
N ILE A 91 -0.27 -8.70 -3.61
CA ILE A 91 -0.01 -7.83 -2.46
C ILE A 91 0.88 -8.58 -1.46
N ARG A 92 2.09 -8.09 -1.28
CA ARG A 92 3.04 -8.65 -0.33
C ARG A 92 3.08 -7.82 0.95
N PHE A 93 2.95 -8.50 2.09
CA PHE A 93 3.02 -7.88 3.41
C PHE A 93 4.36 -8.19 4.06
N VAL A 94 5.09 -7.16 4.44
CA VAL A 94 6.42 -7.27 5.05
C VAL A 94 6.45 -6.53 6.38
N ASN A 95 6.81 -7.25 7.44
CA ASN A 95 6.94 -6.67 8.78
C ASN A 95 8.40 -6.26 9.03
N LEU A 96 8.62 -4.99 9.35
CA LEU A 96 9.93 -4.42 9.64
C LEU A 96 10.21 -4.27 11.14
N SER A 97 9.38 -4.87 12.00
CA SER A 97 9.52 -4.73 13.46
C SER A 97 10.85 -5.24 13.98
N GLN A 98 11.38 -6.31 13.40
CA GLN A 98 12.68 -6.87 13.81
C GLN A 98 13.83 -5.90 13.52
N GLU A 99 13.84 -5.31 12.35
CA GLU A 99 14.84 -4.32 11.94
C GLU A 99 14.76 -3.07 12.82
N LEU A 100 13.55 -2.69 13.24
CA LEU A 100 13.34 -1.57 14.16
C LEU A 100 13.88 -1.87 15.56
N VAL A 101 13.66 -3.08 16.08
CA VAL A 101 14.17 -3.51 17.39
C VAL A 101 15.70 -3.49 17.41
N ASP A 102 16.33 -3.87 16.31
CA ASP A 102 17.78 -3.79 16.17
C ASP A 102 18.31 -2.34 16.18
N GLY A 103 17.41 -1.35 16.17
CA GLY A 103 17.72 0.07 16.36
C GLY A 103 18.51 0.71 15.22
N ASN A 104 18.53 0.10 14.04
CA ASN A 104 19.32 0.53 12.90
C ASN A 104 18.43 0.92 11.72
N LEU A 105 18.34 2.24 11.46
CA LEU A 105 17.60 2.77 10.32
C LEU A 105 18.14 2.23 8.99
N ASP A 106 19.45 2.03 8.89
CA ASP A 106 20.06 1.52 7.66
C ASP A 106 19.56 0.12 7.33
N LYS A 107 19.36 -0.75 8.32
CA LYS A 107 18.79 -2.08 8.12
C LYS A 107 17.35 -2.03 7.61
N ILE A 108 16.56 -1.09 8.11
CA ILE A 108 15.18 -0.89 7.64
C ILE A 108 15.20 -0.49 6.16
N LEU A 109 16.03 0.48 5.81
CA LEU A 109 16.15 0.96 4.43
C LEU A 109 16.68 -0.14 3.50
N GLU A 110 17.68 -0.89 3.91
CA GLU A 110 18.19 -2.04 3.15
C GLU A 110 17.10 -3.06 2.88
N ARG A 111 16.31 -3.41 3.88
CA ARG A 111 15.20 -4.36 3.74
C ARG A 111 14.15 -3.85 2.76
N ILE A 112 13.78 -2.58 2.85
CA ILE A 112 12.82 -1.96 1.92
C ILE A 112 13.36 -2.04 0.49
N VAL A 113 14.61 -1.65 0.26
CA VAL A 113 15.23 -1.69 -1.07
C VAL A 113 15.26 -3.12 -1.62
N GLN A 114 15.67 -4.10 -0.81
CA GLN A 114 15.70 -5.50 -1.21
C GLN A 114 14.33 -6.01 -1.65
N GLU A 115 13.29 -5.71 -0.89
CA GLU A 115 11.93 -6.14 -1.21
C GLU A 115 11.39 -5.46 -2.48
N VAL A 116 11.68 -4.18 -2.65
CA VAL A 116 11.28 -3.42 -3.86
C VAL A 116 11.99 -3.96 -5.10
N GLU A 117 13.29 -4.22 -5.02
CA GLU A 117 14.05 -4.79 -6.14
C GLU A 117 13.58 -6.21 -6.49
N ALA A 118 13.23 -7.01 -5.51
CA ALA A 118 12.78 -8.38 -5.71
C ALA A 118 11.39 -8.47 -6.38
N THR A 119 10.51 -7.53 -6.12
CA THR A 119 9.11 -7.57 -6.56
C THR A 119 8.74 -6.59 -7.64
N SER A 120 9.53 -5.53 -7.83
CA SER A 120 9.23 -4.43 -8.78
C SER A 120 7.78 -3.94 -8.68
N PRO A 121 7.33 -3.51 -7.49
CA PRO A 121 5.94 -3.16 -7.27
C PRO A 121 5.54 -1.88 -8.02
N GLY A 122 4.25 -1.79 -8.36
CA GLY A 122 3.65 -0.57 -8.88
C GLY A 122 3.14 0.38 -7.78
N VAL A 123 2.95 -0.16 -6.56
CA VAL A 123 2.45 0.59 -5.40
C VAL A 123 3.11 0.13 -4.11
#